data_c56d9cfce69c5bde6d31c058f624c9cd
#
_entry.id   c56d9cfce69c5bde6d31c058f624c9cd
#
_cell.length_a   1.000
_cell.length_b   1.000
_cell.length_c   1.000
_cell.angle_alpha   90.00
_cell.angle_beta   90.00
_cell.angle_gamma   90.00
#
_symmetry.space_group_name_H-M   'P 1'
#
loop_
_entity.id
_entity.type
_entity.pdbx_description
1 polymer ?
#
loop_
_entity_poly.entity_id
_entity_poly.type
_entity_poly.pdbx_seq_one_letter_code
_entity_poly.pdbx_strand_id
1 'polypeptide(L)'
;MKKQVVIIGASGHGKVVADIVASAGDEVVGFLDDAENLPKTFAGSPILGKIEDYQRYQASEFIIAIGNALIRQKIAEKLKNVNWYTAIHPSAVVSEIDCKIGKGTVVMPNAVINAGAKIGEHCIINTGAIVEHDNILENYVHISVGAKLAGTVHVGKATWIGIGASVSNNRNICENCMIGAGAVVVKDITESGTYIGVPARKKEER
;
A
#
# COMPACT_ATOMS: atom_id res chain seq x y z
N MET A 1 9.39 16.77 16.34
CA MET A 1 10.69 16.59 15.65
C MET A 1 10.41 15.98 14.28
N LYS A 2 11.13 16.41 13.27
CA LYS A 2 11.04 15.90 11.91
C LYS A 2 11.54 14.45 11.89
N LYS A 3 10.74 13.53 11.33
CA LYS A 3 11.15 12.13 11.21
C LYS A 3 12.12 11.97 10.05
N GLN A 4 13.07 11.05 10.19
CA GLN A 4 14.00 10.66 9.13
C GLN A 4 13.55 9.33 8.55
N VAL A 5 13.27 9.27 7.25
CA VAL A 5 12.66 8.12 6.59
C VAL A 5 13.58 7.55 5.51
N VAL A 6 13.87 6.27 5.60
CA VAL A 6 14.54 5.49 4.57
C VAL A 6 13.48 4.74 3.75
N ILE A 7 13.51 4.92 2.43
CA ILE A 7 12.56 4.30 1.50
C ILE A 7 13.20 3.06 0.87
N ILE A 8 12.49 1.94 0.90
CA ILE A 8 12.92 0.70 0.26
C ILE A 8 12.20 0.57 -1.08
N GLY A 9 12.97 0.68 -2.16
CA GLY A 9 12.48 0.68 -3.53
C GLY A 9 12.63 2.03 -4.24
N ALA A 10 13.57 2.11 -5.17
CA ALA A 10 13.88 3.30 -5.99
C ALA A 10 13.23 3.21 -7.38
N SER A 11 11.90 3.19 -7.44
CA SER A 11 11.11 3.07 -8.66
C SER A 11 10.03 4.16 -8.75
N GLY A 12 9.13 4.09 -9.73
CA GLY A 12 8.03 5.04 -9.86
C GLY A 12 7.20 5.18 -8.59
N HIS A 13 6.91 4.08 -7.90
CA HIS A 13 6.22 4.10 -6.61
C HIS A 13 7.07 4.77 -5.51
N GLY A 14 8.38 4.51 -5.52
CA GLY A 14 9.32 5.17 -4.60
C GLY A 14 9.34 6.69 -4.72
N LYS A 15 9.19 7.24 -5.93
CA LYS A 15 9.05 8.71 -6.13
C LYS A 15 7.82 9.25 -5.43
N VAL A 16 6.67 8.56 -5.59
CA VAL A 16 5.41 8.99 -4.97
C VAL A 16 5.51 8.93 -3.44
N VAL A 17 6.10 7.86 -2.89
CA VAL A 17 6.30 7.73 -1.45
C VAL A 17 7.24 8.83 -0.91
N ALA A 18 8.31 9.17 -1.64
CA ALA A 18 9.21 10.27 -1.26
C ALA A 18 8.48 11.62 -1.22
N ASP A 19 7.62 11.87 -2.20
CA ASP A 19 6.79 13.08 -2.25
C ASP A 19 5.81 13.14 -1.06
N ILE A 20 5.21 12.00 -0.68
CA ILE A 20 4.33 11.92 0.50
C ILE A 20 5.09 12.24 1.79
N VAL A 21 6.28 11.65 1.99
CA VAL A 21 7.12 11.92 3.16
C VAL A 21 7.46 13.41 3.25
N ALA A 22 7.91 14.00 2.13
CA ALA A 22 8.24 15.43 2.08
C ALA A 22 7.00 16.32 2.33
N SER A 23 5.85 15.99 1.74
CA SER A 23 4.59 16.72 1.91
C SER A 23 4.05 16.64 3.34
N ALA A 24 4.33 15.53 4.05
CA ALA A 24 4.02 15.38 5.47
C ALA A 24 4.96 16.18 6.39
N GLY A 25 5.98 16.85 5.83
CA GLY A 25 6.96 17.65 6.58
C GLY A 25 8.15 16.86 7.12
N ASP A 26 8.25 15.57 6.80
CA ASP A 26 9.33 14.68 7.20
C ASP A 26 10.49 14.68 6.19
N GLU A 27 11.59 14.00 6.49
CA GLU A 27 12.81 14.00 5.70
C GLU A 27 13.07 12.64 5.07
N VAL A 28 13.28 12.62 3.75
CA VAL A 28 13.77 11.44 3.04
C VAL A 28 15.28 11.37 3.18
N VAL A 29 15.79 10.43 3.98
CA VAL A 29 17.23 10.17 4.15
C VAL A 29 17.83 9.62 2.85
N GLY A 30 17.09 8.74 2.16
CA GLY A 30 17.47 8.16 0.88
C GLY A 30 16.76 6.85 0.61
N PHE A 31 17.26 6.13 -0.40
CA PHE A 31 16.66 4.89 -0.87
C PHE A 31 17.60 3.70 -0.72
N LEU A 32 17.04 2.56 -0.33
CA LEU A 32 17.68 1.25 -0.43
C LEU A 32 17.01 0.43 -1.54
N ASP A 33 17.78 -0.13 -2.45
CA ASP A 33 17.24 -0.94 -3.54
C ASP A 33 18.27 -1.96 -4.02
N ASP A 34 17.83 -3.19 -4.33
CA ASP A 34 18.70 -4.28 -4.78
C ASP A 34 18.97 -4.26 -6.30
N ALA A 35 18.34 -3.34 -7.06
CA ALA A 35 18.58 -3.21 -8.49
C ALA A 35 20.05 -2.85 -8.78
N GLU A 36 20.54 -3.31 -9.92
CA GLU A 36 21.86 -2.95 -10.43
C GLU A 36 21.81 -1.63 -11.23
N ASN A 37 22.95 -0.94 -11.31
CA ASN A 37 23.10 0.26 -12.12
C ASN A 37 22.16 1.43 -11.74
N LEU A 38 21.80 1.55 -10.47
CA LEU A 38 21.06 2.71 -9.99
C LEU A 38 21.93 3.99 -10.07
N PRO A 39 21.31 5.15 -10.33
CA PRO A 39 22.02 6.43 -10.26
C PRO A 39 22.44 6.73 -8.81
N LYS A 40 23.41 7.62 -8.60
CA LYS A 40 23.83 8.03 -7.25
C LYS A 40 22.71 8.69 -6.45
N THR A 41 21.77 9.34 -7.13
CA THR A 41 20.62 10.02 -6.54
C THR A 41 19.34 9.63 -7.29
N PHE A 42 18.24 9.53 -6.57
CA PHE A 42 16.93 9.23 -7.10
C PHE A 42 15.88 10.11 -6.42
N ALA A 43 14.98 10.72 -7.18
CA ALA A 43 13.96 11.66 -6.67
C ALA A 43 14.54 12.73 -5.71
N GLY A 44 15.72 13.25 -5.99
CA GLY A 44 16.37 14.29 -5.18
C GLY A 44 17.10 13.79 -3.93
N SER A 45 17.06 12.49 -3.63
CA SER A 45 17.70 11.89 -2.43
C SER A 45 18.74 10.82 -2.83
N PRO A 46 19.75 10.51 -2.00
CA PRO A 46 20.79 9.55 -2.34
C PRO A 46 20.26 8.11 -2.40
N ILE A 47 20.86 7.28 -3.26
CA ILE A 47 20.81 5.83 -3.13
C ILE A 47 21.82 5.43 -2.05
N LEU A 48 21.33 4.84 -0.97
CA LEU A 48 22.10 4.54 0.23
C LEU A 48 22.83 3.18 0.15
N GLY A 49 22.41 2.31 -0.77
CA GLY A 49 22.95 0.97 -0.97
C GLY A 49 21.88 -0.08 -1.24
N LYS A 50 22.21 -1.32 -0.96
CA LYS A 50 21.31 -2.48 -1.07
C LYS A 50 20.38 -2.56 0.15
N ILE A 51 19.30 -3.34 0.04
CA ILE A 51 18.33 -3.50 1.16
C ILE A 51 19.03 -4.07 2.40
N GLU A 52 20.07 -4.90 2.24
CA GLU A 52 20.85 -5.47 3.37
C GLU A 52 21.62 -4.41 4.18
N ASP A 53 21.90 -3.25 3.61
CA ASP A 53 22.56 -2.13 4.30
C ASP A 53 21.65 -1.41 5.33
N TYR A 54 20.38 -1.82 5.48
CA TYR A 54 19.40 -1.18 6.36
C TYR A 54 19.89 -1.00 7.81
N GLN A 55 20.75 -1.90 8.28
CA GLN A 55 21.29 -1.84 9.65
C GLN A 55 22.10 -0.58 9.94
N ARG A 56 22.64 0.08 8.91
CA ARG A 56 23.37 1.36 9.03
C ARG A 56 22.45 2.55 9.35
N TYR A 57 21.14 2.37 9.19
CA TYR A 57 20.14 3.43 9.30
C TYR A 57 19.08 3.18 10.38
N GLN A 58 19.39 2.38 11.40
CA GLN A 58 18.44 1.97 12.45
C GLN A 58 17.85 3.14 13.27
N ALA A 59 18.48 4.31 13.24
CA ALA A 59 17.94 5.52 13.85
C ALA A 59 16.78 6.14 13.05
N SER A 60 16.60 5.70 11.80
CA SER A 60 15.53 6.16 10.90
C SER A 60 14.29 5.25 10.99
N GLU A 61 13.15 5.77 10.53
CA GLU A 61 11.98 4.96 10.21
C GLU A 61 12.07 4.45 8.76
N PHE A 62 11.46 3.31 8.48
CA PHE A 62 11.53 2.67 7.16
C PHE A 62 10.15 2.54 6.53
N ILE A 63 10.08 2.65 5.20
CA ILE A 63 8.88 2.38 4.43
C ILE A 63 9.19 1.62 3.16
N ILE A 64 8.35 0.62 2.82
CA ILE A 64 8.54 -0.19 1.61
C ILE A 64 7.69 0.39 0.47
N ALA A 65 8.36 0.88 -0.55
CA ALA A 65 7.75 1.47 -1.74
C ALA A 65 7.74 0.50 -2.94
N ILE A 66 7.21 -0.70 -2.74
CA ILE A 66 7.13 -1.78 -3.73
C ILE A 66 5.69 -2.25 -3.85
N GLY A 67 5.12 -2.20 -5.06
CA GLY A 67 3.72 -2.53 -5.32
C GLY A 67 3.36 -4.01 -5.14
N ASN A 68 4.31 -4.92 -5.41
CA ASN A 68 4.08 -6.36 -5.29
C ASN A 68 3.98 -6.78 -3.81
N ALA A 69 2.84 -7.33 -3.40
CA ALA A 69 2.54 -7.68 -2.02
C ALA A 69 3.48 -8.74 -1.44
N LEU A 70 3.82 -9.77 -2.23
CA LEU A 70 4.71 -10.85 -1.78
C LEU A 70 6.15 -10.39 -1.58
N ILE A 71 6.63 -9.48 -2.46
CA ILE A 71 7.96 -8.86 -2.30
C ILE A 71 7.95 -7.96 -1.06
N ARG A 72 6.91 -7.14 -0.88
CA ARG A 72 6.74 -6.27 0.28
C ARG A 72 6.72 -7.07 1.59
N GLN A 73 6.01 -8.20 1.61
CA GLN A 73 5.98 -9.11 2.75
C GLN A 73 7.37 -9.70 3.06
N LYS A 74 8.07 -10.23 2.06
CA LYS A 74 9.43 -10.81 2.23
C LYS A 74 10.40 -9.79 2.82
N ILE A 75 10.35 -8.55 2.36
CA ILE A 75 11.20 -7.47 2.87
C ILE A 75 10.81 -7.14 4.32
N ALA A 76 9.53 -6.99 4.64
CA ALA A 76 9.07 -6.71 6.00
C ALA A 76 9.48 -7.82 6.99
N GLU A 77 9.45 -9.07 6.56
CA GLU A 77 9.89 -10.22 7.36
C GLU A 77 11.41 -10.30 7.52
N LYS A 78 12.18 -9.83 6.51
CA LYS A 78 13.65 -9.80 6.54
C LYS A 78 14.19 -8.72 7.47
N LEU A 79 13.61 -7.54 7.47
CA LEU A 79 14.08 -6.40 8.26
C LEU A 79 13.63 -6.54 9.71
N LYS A 80 14.58 -6.80 10.61
CA LYS A 80 14.32 -6.95 12.05
C LYS A 80 14.67 -5.67 12.81
N ASN A 81 13.91 -5.42 13.87
CA ASN A 81 14.16 -4.30 14.79
C ASN A 81 14.18 -2.92 14.10
N VAL A 82 13.34 -2.73 13.08
CA VAL A 82 13.16 -1.44 12.43
C VAL A 82 11.84 -0.80 12.85
N ASN A 83 11.82 0.52 12.89
CA ASN A 83 10.60 1.30 13.08
C ASN A 83 9.95 1.53 11.71
N TRP A 84 8.71 1.10 11.55
CA TRP A 84 7.98 1.27 10.29
C TRP A 84 7.24 2.61 10.27
N TYR A 85 7.57 3.42 9.27
CA TYR A 85 6.88 4.67 8.98
C TYR A 85 5.53 4.38 8.30
N THR A 86 4.49 5.10 8.71
CA THR A 86 3.19 5.10 8.02
C THR A 86 3.08 6.42 7.27
N ALA A 87 3.09 6.35 5.93
CA ALA A 87 3.08 7.52 5.06
C ALA A 87 1.63 7.90 4.73
N ILE A 88 1.18 9.06 5.20
CA ILE A 88 -0.16 9.59 4.89
C ILE A 88 0.01 10.95 4.24
N HIS A 89 -0.43 11.09 2.98
CA HIS A 89 -0.37 12.35 2.28
C HIS A 89 -1.34 13.37 2.93
N PRO A 90 -0.94 14.65 3.11
CA PRO A 90 -1.80 15.66 3.75
C PRO A 90 -3.15 15.90 3.06
N SER A 91 -3.28 15.61 1.76
CA SER A 91 -4.56 15.69 1.04
C SER A 91 -5.41 14.42 1.14
N ALA A 92 -4.96 13.38 1.82
CA ALA A 92 -5.81 12.23 2.11
C ALA A 92 -6.83 12.59 3.19
N VAL A 93 -8.05 12.09 3.04
CA VAL A 93 -9.11 12.25 4.05
C VAL A 93 -9.19 10.97 4.85
N VAL A 94 -8.81 11.02 6.12
CA VAL A 94 -8.87 9.88 7.03
C VAL A 94 -9.77 10.22 8.21
N SER A 95 -10.80 9.43 8.43
CA SER A 95 -11.71 9.62 9.56
C SER A 95 -11.00 9.35 10.89
N GLU A 96 -11.28 10.18 11.88
CA GLU A 96 -10.80 9.97 13.27
C GLU A 96 -11.71 9.00 14.06
N ILE A 97 -12.90 8.67 13.53
CA ILE A 97 -13.88 7.85 14.22
C ILE A 97 -13.53 6.37 14.03
N ASP A 98 -12.98 5.74 15.06
CA ASP A 98 -12.63 4.31 15.14
C ASP A 98 -11.84 3.76 13.93
N CYS A 99 -11.09 4.63 13.25
CA CYS A 99 -10.24 4.27 12.13
C CYS A 99 -8.87 3.82 12.64
N LYS A 100 -8.32 2.75 12.09
CA LYS A 100 -6.98 2.24 12.42
C LYS A 100 -6.18 1.98 11.16
N ILE A 101 -4.93 2.44 11.14
CA ILE A 101 -4.01 2.22 10.02
C ILE A 101 -2.75 1.56 10.57
N GLY A 102 -2.43 0.38 10.04
CA GLY A 102 -1.25 -0.40 10.42
C GLY A 102 0.04 0.25 9.95
N LYS A 103 1.12 -0.05 10.68
CA LYS A 103 2.47 0.44 10.40
C LYS A 103 2.95 0.02 8.99
N GLY A 104 3.80 0.84 8.38
CA GLY A 104 4.34 0.58 7.04
C GLY A 104 3.33 0.81 5.90
N THR A 105 2.11 1.25 6.20
CA THR A 105 1.06 1.52 5.22
C THR A 105 1.28 2.88 4.54
N VAL A 106 0.97 2.94 3.25
CA VAL A 106 1.01 4.16 2.42
C VAL A 106 -0.42 4.58 2.08
N VAL A 107 -0.78 5.81 2.42
CA VAL A 107 -2.05 6.46 2.02
C VAL A 107 -1.70 7.64 1.12
N MET A 108 -2.08 7.51 -0.15
CA MET A 108 -1.67 8.43 -1.21
C MET A 108 -2.59 9.66 -1.33
N PRO A 109 -2.20 10.67 -2.17
CA PRO A 109 -3.00 11.87 -2.38
C PRO A 109 -4.46 11.57 -2.71
N ASN A 110 -5.37 12.34 -2.10
CA ASN A 110 -6.82 12.27 -2.32
C ASN A 110 -7.46 10.89 -2.06
N ALA A 111 -6.77 9.98 -1.38
CA ALA A 111 -7.41 8.76 -0.87
C ALA A 111 -8.37 9.11 0.27
N VAL A 112 -9.47 8.37 0.37
CA VAL A 112 -10.50 8.55 1.41
C VAL A 112 -10.61 7.27 2.22
N ILE A 113 -10.50 7.38 3.54
CA ILE A 113 -10.68 6.26 4.49
C ILE A 113 -11.73 6.71 5.50
N ASN A 114 -12.90 6.09 5.47
CA ASN A 114 -14.05 6.46 6.28
C ASN A 114 -14.10 5.76 7.66
N ALA A 115 -15.07 6.17 8.49
CA ALA A 115 -15.23 5.76 9.88
C ALA A 115 -15.27 4.24 10.06
N GLY A 116 -14.67 3.73 11.13
CA GLY A 116 -14.66 2.31 11.48
C GLY A 116 -13.71 1.45 10.62
N ALA A 117 -13.07 2.02 9.58
CA ALA A 117 -12.18 1.26 8.72
C ALA A 117 -10.92 0.78 9.48
N LYS A 118 -10.54 -0.48 9.28
CA LYS A 118 -9.36 -1.11 9.88
C LYS A 118 -8.42 -1.57 8.79
N ILE A 119 -7.32 -0.86 8.63
CA ILE A 119 -6.30 -1.11 7.61
C ILE A 119 -5.11 -1.83 8.27
N GLY A 120 -4.74 -2.97 7.73
CA GLY A 120 -3.60 -3.75 8.17
C GLY A 120 -2.25 -3.10 7.92
N GLU A 121 -1.19 -3.84 8.21
CA GLU A 121 0.19 -3.39 8.04
C GLU A 121 0.62 -3.47 6.57
N HIS A 122 1.53 -2.56 6.18
CA HIS A 122 2.13 -2.54 4.85
C HIS A 122 1.13 -2.52 3.68
N CYS A 123 -0.04 -1.94 3.88
CA CYS A 123 -1.04 -1.75 2.83
C CYS A 123 -0.67 -0.55 1.93
N ILE A 124 -1.28 -0.50 0.76
CA ILE A 124 -1.21 0.64 -0.15
C ILE A 124 -2.63 1.08 -0.46
N ILE A 125 -3.00 2.28 -0.01
CA ILE A 125 -4.25 2.95 -0.38
C ILE A 125 -3.85 4.03 -1.37
N ASN A 126 -4.01 3.71 -2.66
CA ASN A 126 -3.41 4.47 -3.76
C ASN A 126 -4.18 5.76 -4.07
N THR A 127 -3.65 6.59 -4.95
CA THR A 127 -4.20 7.91 -5.32
C THR A 127 -5.69 7.83 -5.67
N GLY A 128 -6.50 8.62 -4.97
CA GLY A 128 -7.94 8.69 -5.18
C GLY A 128 -8.74 7.41 -4.87
N ALA A 129 -8.13 6.44 -4.19
CA ALA A 129 -8.84 5.24 -3.72
C ALA A 129 -9.82 5.59 -2.59
N ILE A 130 -10.95 4.89 -2.54
CA ILE A 130 -11.98 5.06 -1.52
C ILE A 130 -12.15 3.76 -0.74
N VAL A 131 -11.99 3.86 0.57
CA VAL A 131 -12.27 2.82 1.54
C VAL A 131 -13.40 3.33 2.43
N GLU A 132 -14.61 2.87 2.18
CA GLU A 132 -15.81 3.29 2.91
C GLU A 132 -15.84 2.74 4.36
N HIS A 133 -16.91 3.10 5.11
CA HIS A 133 -17.06 2.79 6.52
C HIS A 133 -17.00 1.27 6.80
N ASP A 134 -16.45 0.92 7.97
CA ASP A 134 -16.42 -0.45 8.50
C ASP A 134 -15.69 -1.48 7.61
N ASN A 135 -14.82 -1.02 6.70
CA ASN A 135 -14.01 -1.90 5.90
C ASN A 135 -12.86 -2.53 6.73
N ILE A 136 -12.55 -3.78 6.45
CA ILE A 136 -11.40 -4.48 7.02
C ILE A 136 -10.47 -4.88 5.89
N LEU A 137 -9.27 -4.30 5.87
CA LEU A 137 -8.20 -4.68 4.95
C LEU A 137 -7.11 -5.41 5.74
N GLU A 138 -6.82 -6.65 5.38
CA GLU A 138 -5.73 -7.38 6.00
C GLU A 138 -4.37 -6.86 5.54
N ASN A 139 -3.28 -7.42 6.08
CA ASN A 139 -1.92 -6.96 5.78
C ASN A 139 -1.57 -7.09 4.29
N TYR A 140 -0.76 -6.17 3.80
CA TYR A 140 -0.23 -6.15 2.43
C TYR A 140 -1.28 -5.96 1.32
N VAL A 141 -2.51 -5.60 1.63
CA VAL A 141 -3.54 -5.28 0.63
C VAL A 141 -3.13 -4.05 -0.17
N HIS A 142 -3.45 -4.04 -1.46
CA HIS A 142 -3.25 -2.89 -2.34
C HIS A 142 -4.59 -2.47 -2.97
N ILE A 143 -5.10 -1.33 -2.58
CA ILE A 143 -6.23 -0.67 -3.22
C ILE A 143 -5.66 0.30 -4.24
N SER A 144 -5.75 -0.03 -5.53
CA SER A 144 -5.10 0.72 -6.62
C SER A 144 -5.76 2.08 -6.89
N VAL A 145 -5.14 2.84 -7.80
CA VAL A 145 -5.58 4.18 -8.21
C VAL A 145 -7.08 4.19 -8.52
N GLY A 146 -7.83 5.04 -7.81
CA GLY A 146 -9.27 5.25 -8.02
C GLY A 146 -10.17 4.04 -7.77
N ALA A 147 -9.66 2.95 -7.20
CA ALA A 147 -10.49 1.81 -6.81
C ALA A 147 -11.38 2.17 -5.61
N LYS A 148 -12.56 1.57 -5.54
CA LYS A 148 -13.59 1.94 -4.55
C LYS A 148 -14.14 0.70 -3.87
N LEU A 149 -14.10 0.72 -2.54
CA LEU A 149 -14.77 -0.26 -1.69
C LEU A 149 -15.97 0.41 -1.05
N ALA A 150 -17.16 -0.13 -1.23
CA ALA A 150 -18.35 0.32 -0.51
C ALA A 150 -18.30 -0.14 0.95
N GLY A 151 -19.32 0.16 1.76
CA GLY A 151 -19.27 -0.10 3.20
C GLY A 151 -19.19 -1.59 3.54
N THR A 152 -18.53 -1.91 4.67
CA THR A 152 -18.46 -3.25 5.27
C THR A 152 -17.89 -4.31 4.31
N VAL A 153 -16.79 -3.98 3.60
CA VAL A 153 -16.06 -4.92 2.76
C VAL A 153 -14.86 -5.47 3.53
N HIS A 154 -14.66 -6.78 3.47
CA HIS A 154 -13.45 -7.45 3.96
C HIS A 154 -12.56 -7.86 2.79
N VAL A 155 -11.30 -7.46 2.83
CA VAL A 155 -10.29 -7.81 1.82
C VAL A 155 -9.15 -8.58 2.49
N GLY A 156 -8.99 -9.82 2.11
CA GLY A 156 -7.99 -10.73 2.64
C GLY A 156 -6.56 -10.34 2.24
N LYS A 157 -5.61 -10.88 2.99
CA LYS A 157 -4.18 -10.60 2.92
C LYS A 157 -3.63 -10.64 1.49
N ALA A 158 -2.72 -9.71 1.19
CA ALA A 158 -1.99 -9.62 -0.08
C ALA A 158 -2.88 -9.53 -1.34
N THR A 159 -4.17 -9.27 -1.19
CA THR A 159 -5.09 -9.05 -2.31
C THR A 159 -4.87 -7.67 -2.92
N TRP A 160 -4.97 -7.62 -4.25
CA TRP A 160 -4.83 -6.42 -5.05
C TRP A 160 -6.16 -6.06 -5.72
N ILE A 161 -6.74 -4.94 -5.35
CA ILE A 161 -7.92 -4.37 -6.02
C ILE A 161 -7.40 -3.43 -7.11
N GLY A 162 -7.58 -3.81 -8.38
CA GLY A 162 -7.03 -3.14 -9.55
C GLY A 162 -7.55 -1.72 -9.77
N ILE A 163 -6.86 -0.98 -10.65
CA ILE A 163 -7.20 0.41 -10.97
C ILE A 163 -8.68 0.57 -11.34
N GLY A 164 -9.38 1.50 -10.69
CA GLY A 164 -10.78 1.81 -10.96
C GLY A 164 -11.78 0.69 -10.65
N ALA A 165 -11.36 -0.43 -10.08
CA ALA A 165 -12.27 -1.51 -9.70
C ALA A 165 -13.21 -1.05 -8.57
N SER A 166 -14.41 -1.63 -8.52
CA SER A 166 -15.44 -1.32 -7.53
C SER A 166 -15.92 -2.57 -6.83
N VAL A 167 -16.10 -2.50 -5.51
CA VAL A 167 -16.61 -3.61 -4.70
C VAL A 167 -17.89 -3.14 -4.00
N SER A 168 -18.99 -3.88 -4.18
CA SER A 168 -20.27 -3.57 -3.55
C SER A 168 -20.25 -3.86 -2.05
N ASN A 169 -21.21 -3.30 -1.31
CA ASN A 169 -21.34 -3.44 0.14
C ASN A 169 -21.37 -4.89 0.62
N ASN A 170 -20.85 -5.12 1.82
CA ASN A 170 -20.94 -6.39 2.53
C ASN A 170 -20.33 -7.55 1.73
N ARG A 171 -19.19 -7.33 1.07
CA ARG A 171 -18.48 -8.38 0.32
C ARG A 171 -17.25 -8.84 1.06
N ASN A 172 -16.97 -10.14 0.96
CA ASN A 172 -15.74 -10.76 1.42
C ASN A 172 -14.91 -11.19 0.21
N ILE A 173 -13.66 -10.77 0.16
CA ILE A 173 -12.67 -11.17 -0.84
C ILE A 173 -11.55 -11.88 -0.09
N CYS A 174 -11.31 -13.17 -0.41
CA CYS A 174 -10.26 -13.94 0.24
C CYS A 174 -8.87 -13.41 -0.09
N GLU A 175 -7.86 -13.96 0.55
CA GLU A 175 -6.47 -13.59 0.36
C GLU A 175 -5.93 -13.93 -1.04
N ASN A 176 -4.82 -13.28 -1.43
CA ASN A 176 -4.08 -13.56 -2.65
C ASN A 176 -4.92 -13.45 -3.94
N CYS A 177 -5.91 -12.56 -3.95
CA CYS A 177 -6.71 -12.26 -5.13
C CYS A 177 -6.14 -11.09 -5.93
N MET A 178 -6.31 -11.16 -7.26
CA MET A 178 -6.08 -10.04 -8.18
C MET A 178 -7.43 -9.65 -8.79
N ILE A 179 -7.97 -8.51 -8.39
CA ILE A 179 -9.15 -7.92 -9.02
C ILE A 179 -8.68 -7.03 -10.15
N GLY A 180 -9.05 -7.36 -11.39
CA GLY A 180 -8.58 -6.65 -12.58
C GLY A 180 -9.06 -5.20 -12.65
N ALA A 181 -8.37 -4.40 -13.49
CA ALA A 181 -8.75 -2.99 -13.71
C ALA A 181 -10.21 -2.86 -14.15
N GLY A 182 -10.94 -1.93 -13.53
CA GLY A 182 -12.35 -1.64 -13.84
C GLY A 182 -13.34 -2.77 -13.52
N ALA A 183 -12.92 -3.84 -12.88
CA ALA A 183 -13.81 -4.95 -12.52
C ALA A 183 -14.82 -4.52 -11.43
N VAL A 184 -16.02 -5.10 -11.44
CA VAL A 184 -17.08 -4.83 -10.46
C VAL A 184 -17.41 -6.10 -9.68
N VAL A 185 -17.01 -6.15 -8.41
CA VAL A 185 -17.26 -7.26 -7.50
C VAL A 185 -18.62 -7.08 -6.84
N VAL A 186 -19.58 -7.97 -7.14
CA VAL A 186 -20.95 -7.95 -6.60
C VAL A 186 -21.30 -9.22 -5.81
N LYS A 187 -20.35 -10.16 -5.70
CA LYS A 187 -20.49 -11.40 -4.91
C LYS A 187 -19.19 -11.65 -4.15
N ASP A 188 -19.27 -12.41 -3.09
CA ASP A 188 -18.10 -12.84 -2.34
C ASP A 188 -17.15 -13.65 -3.21
N ILE A 189 -15.86 -13.49 -2.97
CA ILE A 189 -14.78 -14.22 -3.62
C ILE A 189 -14.12 -15.10 -2.56
N THR A 190 -14.32 -16.41 -2.68
CA THR A 190 -13.90 -17.41 -1.70
C THR A 190 -12.67 -18.21 -2.11
N GLU A 191 -12.21 -18.04 -3.36
CA GLU A 191 -11.03 -18.71 -3.90
C GLU A 191 -10.04 -17.69 -4.42
N SER A 192 -8.74 -17.87 -4.12
CA SER A 192 -7.68 -17.05 -4.67
C SER A 192 -7.61 -17.15 -6.20
N GLY A 193 -7.16 -16.09 -6.85
CA GLY A 193 -7.04 -16.03 -8.30
C GLY A 193 -7.28 -14.64 -8.87
N THR A 194 -7.34 -14.58 -10.20
CA THR A 194 -7.59 -13.34 -10.94
C THR A 194 -9.07 -13.24 -11.31
N TYR A 195 -9.69 -12.10 -10.99
CA TYR A 195 -11.11 -11.82 -11.28
C TYR A 195 -11.22 -10.58 -12.15
N ILE A 196 -11.94 -10.66 -13.26
CA ILE A 196 -12.07 -9.59 -14.26
C ILE A 196 -13.53 -9.40 -14.71
N GLY A 197 -13.82 -8.24 -15.24
CA GLY A 197 -15.09 -7.94 -15.91
C GLY A 197 -16.16 -7.32 -15.01
N VAL A 198 -17.34 -7.06 -15.64
CA VAL A 198 -18.53 -6.47 -15.02
C VAL A 198 -19.72 -7.38 -15.34
N PRO A 199 -20.19 -8.17 -14.37
CA PRO A 199 -19.62 -8.38 -13.03
C PRO A 199 -18.33 -9.20 -13.07
N ALA A 200 -17.51 -9.07 -12.02
CA ALA A 200 -16.23 -9.80 -11.92
C ALA A 200 -16.43 -11.31 -11.89
N ARG A 201 -15.63 -12.03 -12.68
CA ARG A 201 -15.60 -13.49 -12.75
C ARG A 201 -14.16 -13.97 -12.71
N LYS A 202 -13.94 -15.15 -12.15
CA LYS A 202 -12.62 -15.78 -12.13
C LYS A 202 -12.15 -15.98 -13.57
N LYS A 203 -10.93 -15.52 -13.84
CA LYS A 203 -10.29 -15.74 -15.15
C LYS A 203 -9.81 -17.18 -15.21
N GLU A 204 -10.27 -17.94 -16.20
CA GLU A 204 -9.75 -19.28 -16.49
C GLU A 204 -8.31 -19.16 -16.99
N GLU A 205 -7.43 -20.00 -16.45
CA GLU A 205 -6.08 -20.18 -16.99
C GLU A 205 -6.22 -20.88 -18.37
N ARG A 206 -5.67 -20.24 -19.40
CA ARG A 206 -5.58 -20.84 -20.74
C ARG A 206 -4.30 -21.65 -20.86
#